data_a74f8021c4e5e09b7f0539a36b9f6e2c
#
_entry.id   a74f8021c4e5e09b7f0539a36b9f6e2c
#
_cell.length_a   1.000
_cell.length_b   1.000
_cell.length_c   1.000
_cell.angle_alpha   90.00
_cell.angle_beta   90.00
_cell.angle_gamma   90.00
#
_symmetry.space_group_name_H-M   'P 1'
#
loop_
_entity.id
_entity.type
_entity.pdbx_description
1 polymer ?
#
loop_
_entity_poly.entity_id
_entity_poly.type
_entity_poly.pdbx_seq_one_letter_code
_entity_poly.pdbx_strand_id
1 'polypeptide(L)'
;IYVSPYGNDNAAGTRQSPLQTLEQAIKQAREWRRLQSPETTGGINILLEEGIYPQYKSLFIRPEDSGTTDSPTRITAVPNARVVLSGGVPVTGWEQGCKDTRIPETLRNKIWVAEAPRMGNRILETRQMWVNGTKAQRAAQFPDGVMERMIDFNPEEETITIPTSQTAGLNAASQVEMIVHQRWAIAILRVKEMITEGANTIVRFHDPESRLEFAHPWPQPVIDGEKGNSTFCLVNALELLDQPGEWYQDYPSGRIYYYPRPHEDMTKAQVIIPALETLLTISGTLERPVRNIYFQNISFEHTSWMRPSYQGHVTLQGGFHLLDAYRLPIPGLPEKAELENQAWIGRPEAAIQIKCGNNINFNHCTFQHLAATGVDYERAVSTSIVENCHFTDIGGTALLVGTFPDEGFETHVPYTPFHEQELCTGITIRNNLIEEVTNEDWGGVGIGAGYVKNIHIVHNEVCHVNYSGICVG
;
A
#
# COMPACT_ATOMS: atom_id res chain seq x y z
N ILE A 1 20.07 -9.90 22.03
CA ILE A 1 18.71 -10.37 22.38
C ILE A 1 18.26 -11.32 21.30
N TYR A 2 17.85 -12.54 21.67
CA TYR A 2 17.29 -13.53 20.76
C TYR A 2 15.76 -13.50 20.77
N VAL A 3 15.17 -13.62 19.61
CA VAL A 3 13.72 -13.65 19.39
C VAL A 3 13.37 -14.85 18.52
N SER A 4 12.35 -15.59 18.90
CA SER A 4 11.87 -16.77 18.17
C SER A 4 10.34 -16.77 18.15
N PRO A 5 9.67 -17.16 17.05
CA PRO A 5 8.21 -17.28 17.02
C PRO A 5 7.67 -18.23 18.09
N TYR A 6 8.52 -19.15 18.55
CA TYR A 6 8.22 -20.13 19.59
C TYR A 6 8.75 -19.73 20.98
N GLY A 7 9.25 -18.48 21.14
CA GLY A 7 9.77 -17.96 22.38
C GLY A 7 8.69 -17.56 23.39
N ASN A 8 9.12 -16.83 24.42
CA ASN A 8 8.23 -16.32 25.46
C ASN A 8 8.65 -14.91 25.88
N ASP A 9 7.76 -13.96 25.82
CA ASP A 9 8.06 -12.55 26.14
C ASP A 9 8.37 -12.28 27.62
N ASN A 10 8.20 -13.28 28.49
CA ASN A 10 8.67 -13.27 29.87
C ASN A 10 10.08 -13.90 30.04
N ALA A 11 10.70 -14.33 28.94
CA ALA A 11 12.02 -14.94 28.95
C ALA A 11 13.14 -13.89 29.03
N ALA A 12 14.36 -14.37 29.24
CA ALA A 12 15.53 -13.45 29.35
C ALA A 12 16.05 -12.90 28.03
N GLY A 13 15.58 -13.39 26.89
CA GLY A 13 16.09 -12.99 25.57
C GLY A 13 17.45 -13.58 25.22
N THR A 14 17.83 -14.69 25.85
CA THR A 14 19.05 -15.44 25.49
C THR A 14 18.74 -16.44 24.39
N ARG A 15 19.79 -17.05 23.79
CA ARG A 15 19.60 -18.08 22.75
C ARG A 15 18.85 -19.31 23.26
N GLN A 16 19.05 -19.69 24.53
CA GLN A 16 18.36 -20.81 25.15
C GLN A 16 16.95 -20.48 25.66
N SER A 17 16.66 -19.17 25.83
CA SER A 17 15.41 -18.66 26.35
C SER A 17 15.02 -17.38 25.61
N PRO A 18 14.64 -17.49 24.29
CA PRO A 18 14.37 -16.34 23.44
C PRO A 18 13.03 -15.68 23.80
N LEU A 19 12.93 -14.40 23.47
CA LEU A 19 11.66 -13.67 23.47
C LEU A 19 10.76 -14.17 22.32
N GLN A 20 9.47 -13.92 22.40
CA GLN A 20 8.54 -14.28 21.34
C GLN A 20 8.39 -13.16 20.29
N THR A 21 8.36 -11.91 20.73
CA THR A 21 8.04 -10.78 19.86
C THR A 21 9.19 -9.80 19.71
N LEU A 22 9.31 -9.23 18.51
CA LEU A 22 10.24 -8.13 18.26
C LEU A 22 9.91 -6.89 19.11
N GLU A 23 8.63 -6.64 19.37
CA GLU A 23 8.21 -5.55 20.25
C GLU A 23 8.82 -5.68 21.65
N GLN A 24 8.80 -6.87 22.24
CA GLN A 24 9.38 -7.10 23.57
C GLN A 24 10.90 -6.98 23.54
N ALA A 25 11.56 -7.43 22.47
CA ALA A 25 13.01 -7.26 22.31
C ALA A 25 13.42 -5.78 22.25
N ILE A 26 12.66 -4.96 21.52
CA ILE A 26 12.87 -3.51 21.47
C ILE A 26 12.65 -2.88 22.85
N LYS A 27 11.62 -3.30 23.59
CA LYS A 27 11.40 -2.83 24.96
C LYS A 27 12.58 -3.17 25.89
N GLN A 28 13.10 -4.38 25.79
CA GLN A 28 14.26 -4.82 26.57
C GLN A 28 15.52 -4.02 26.19
N ALA A 29 15.76 -3.81 24.91
CA ALA A 29 16.87 -3.00 24.42
C ALA A 29 16.80 -1.55 24.94
N ARG A 30 15.61 -0.96 24.91
CA ARG A 30 15.34 0.38 25.48
C ARG A 30 15.65 0.45 26.96
N GLU A 31 15.24 -0.56 27.70
CA GLU A 31 15.49 -0.61 29.14
C GLU A 31 16.99 -0.73 29.46
N TRP A 32 17.74 -1.54 28.70
CA TRP A 32 19.20 -1.61 28.83
C TRP A 32 19.86 -0.26 28.56
N ARG A 33 19.41 0.48 27.54
CA ARG A 33 19.92 1.83 27.26
C ARG A 33 19.57 2.81 28.36
N ARG A 34 18.33 2.77 28.87
CA ARG A 34 17.88 3.63 29.96
C ARG A 34 18.70 3.44 31.25
N LEU A 35 19.06 2.20 31.54
CA LEU A 35 19.86 1.82 32.71
C LEU A 35 21.37 1.92 32.48
N GLN A 36 21.80 2.32 31.27
CA GLN A 36 23.23 2.34 30.90
C GLN A 36 23.91 0.98 31.14
N SER A 37 23.20 -0.09 30.85
CA SER A 37 23.62 -1.47 31.08
C SER A 37 24.85 -1.84 30.26
N PRO A 38 25.80 -2.66 30.81
CA PRO A 38 26.99 -3.13 30.08
C PRO A 38 26.66 -3.83 28.73
N GLU A 39 25.46 -4.43 28.62
CA GLU A 39 24.98 -5.07 27.40
C GLU A 39 24.83 -4.12 26.21
N THR A 40 24.86 -2.81 26.45
CA THR A 40 24.81 -1.80 25.38
C THR A 40 26.18 -1.49 24.79
N THR A 41 27.26 -2.00 25.36
CA THR A 41 28.64 -1.74 24.89
C THR A 41 28.86 -2.34 23.50
N GLY A 42 29.24 -1.50 22.52
CA GLY A 42 29.44 -1.93 21.12
C GLY A 42 28.17 -2.16 20.31
N GLY A 43 26.99 -1.93 20.92
CA GLY A 43 25.70 -2.02 20.26
C GLY A 43 24.80 -3.13 20.78
N ILE A 44 23.52 -3.04 20.40
CA ILE A 44 22.52 -4.06 20.71
C ILE A 44 22.18 -4.79 19.42
N ASN A 45 22.34 -6.12 19.42
CA ASN A 45 21.88 -6.97 18.34
C ASN A 45 20.62 -7.71 18.78
N ILE A 46 19.51 -7.47 18.07
CA ILE A 46 18.26 -8.23 18.17
C ILE A 46 18.29 -9.28 17.06
N LEU A 47 18.43 -10.53 17.42
CA LEU A 47 18.65 -11.66 16.54
C LEU A 47 17.34 -12.46 16.40
N LEU A 48 16.76 -12.43 15.22
CA LEU A 48 15.50 -13.13 14.92
C LEU A 48 15.82 -14.51 14.38
N GLU A 49 15.28 -15.55 15.01
CA GLU A 49 15.33 -16.93 14.52
C GLU A 49 14.36 -17.14 13.35
N GLU A 50 14.55 -18.23 12.61
CA GLU A 50 13.72 -18.57 11.45
C GLU A 50 12.23 -18.61 11.80
N GLY A 51 11.39 -17.99 10.96
CA GLY A 51 9.95 -18.09 11.03
C GLY A 51 9.20 -16.80 10.69
N ILE A 52 7.88 -16.88 10.83
CA ILE A 52 6.95 -15.78 10.60
C ILE A 52 6.63 -15.13 11.95
N TYR A 53 6.77 -13.84 12.00
CA TYR A 53 6.45 -12.98 13.15
C TYR A 53 5.19 -12.17 12.82
N PRO A 54 3.99 -12.65 13.21
CA PRO A 54 2.75 -11.95 12.90
C PRO A 54 2.67 -10.63 13.67
N GLN A 55 2.30 -9.58 12.95
CA GLN A 55 2.07 -8.25 13.50
C GLN A 55 0.57 -7.96 13.51
N TYR A 56 -0.02 -7.78 14.68
CA TYR A 56 -1.43 -7.39 14.84
C TYR A 56 -1.61 -5.90 15.12
N LYS A 57 -0.52 -5.18 15.19
CA LYS A 57 -0.39 -3.72 15.29
C LYS A 57 0.96 -3.30 14.74
N SER A 58 1.06 -2.08 14.25
CA SER A 58 2.32 -1.50 13.81
C SER A 58 3.36 -1.54 14.92
N LEU A 59 4.55 -1.98 14.57
CA LEU A 59 5.71 -1.89 15.44
C LEU A 59 6.16 -0.42 15.48
N PHE A 60 6.38 0.12 16.67
CA PHE A 60 6.74 1.51 16.83
C PHE A 60 8.14 1.68 17.43
N ILE A 61 9.03 2.34 16.67
CA ILE A 61 10.38 2.72 17.12
C ILE A 61 10.43 4.22 17.32
N ARG A 62 10.91 4.63 18.48
CA ARG A 62 10.92 6.01 18.97
C ARG A 62 12.32 6.46 19.41
N PRO A 63 12.54 7.73 19.73
CA PRO A 63 13.87 8.24 20.12
C PRO A 63 14.56 7.46 21.24
N GLU A 64 13.81 6.89 22.18
CA GLU A 64 14.34 6.08 23.28
C GLU A 64 14.94 4.74 22.84
N ASP A 65 14.63 4.28 21.61
CA ASP A 65 15.16 3.05 21.00
C ASP A 65 16.47 3.30 20.25
N SER A 66 16.85 4.56 20.10
CA SER A 66 18.01 4.98 19.33
C SER A 66 19.31 4.34 19.79
N GLY A 67 20.14 3.96 18.84
CA GLY A 67 21.54 3.68 19.08
C GLY A 67 22.41 4.94 19.03
N THR A 68 23.68 4.77 19.30
CA THR A 68 24.74 5.75 19.02
C THR A 68 25.64 5.23 17.90
N THR A 69 26.55 6.05 17.41
CA THR A 69 27.54 5.61 16.41
C THR A 69 28.35 4.41 16.91
N ASP A 70 28.79 4.42 18.17
CA ASP A 70 29.59 3.36 18.79
C ASP A 70 28.73 2.23 19.37
N SER A 71 27.44 2.43 19.52
CA SER A 71 26.49 1.49 20.09
C SER A 71 25.16 1.50 19.29
N PRO A 72 25.15 1.06 18.03
CA PRO A 72 23.93 1.02 17.22
C PRO A 72 22.95 -0.07 17.71
N THR A 73 21.68 0.02 17.27
CA THR A 73 20.70 -1.06 17.41
C THR A 73 20.57 -1.76 16.06
N ARG A 74 20.86 -3.05 16.02
CA ARG A 74 20.72 -3.91 14.82
C ARG A 74 19.64 -4.94 15.03
N ILE A 75 18.71 -5.00 14.10
CA ILE A 75 17.61 -5.98 14.05
C ILE A 75 17.87 -6.84 12.83
N THR A 76 18.23 -8.10 13.03
CA THR A 76 18.70 -8.96 11.94
C THR A 76 18.27 -10.41 12.12
N ALA A 77 18.07 -11.11 11.02
CA ALA A 77 17.93 -12.57 11.05
C ALA A 77 19.24 -13.24 11.51
N VAL A 78 19.15 -14.35 12.20
CA VAL A 78 20.32 -15.23 12.40
C VAL A 78 20.79 -15.76 11.03
N PRO A 79 22.08 -16.14 10.89
CA PRO A 79 22.62 -16.58 9.59
C PRO A 79 21.78 -17.72 8.97
N ASN A 80 21.45 -17.56 7.68
CA ASN A 80 20.67 -18.49 6.85
C ASN A 80 19.19 -18.67 7.28
N ALA A 81 18.66 -17.88 8.20
CA ALA A 81 17.25 -17.92 8.58
C ALA A 81 16.39 -17.07 7.65
N ARG A 82 15.26 -17.61 7.24
CA ARG A 82 14.17 -16.83 6.62
C ARG A 82 13.32 -16.25 7.73
N VAL A 83 13.36 -14.92 7.86
CA VAL A 83 12.58 -14.16 8.84
C VAL A 83 11.58 -13.29 8.14
N VAL A 84 10.31 -13.41 8.52
CA VAL A 84 9.21 -12.64 7.93
C VAL A 84 8.47 -11.86 9.03
N LEU A 85 8.47 -10.55 8.94
CA LEU A 85 7.55 -9.68 9.69
C LEU A 85 6.29 -9.49 8.85
N SER A 86 5.16 -10.06 9.28
CA SER A 86 3.94 -10.15 8.49
C SER A 86 2.74 -9.48 9.17
N GLY A 87 2.04 -8.60 8.45
CA GLY A 87 0.71 -8.11 8.83
C GLY A 87 -0.43 -9.04 8.41
N GLY A 88 -0.10 -10.20 7.86
CA GLY A 88 -1.06 -11.16 7.34
C GLY A 88 -1.75 -11.99 8.40
N VAL A 89 -3.01 -12.30 8.14
CA VAL A 89 -3.84 -13.20 8.94
C VAL A 89 -4.30 -14.36 8.03
N PRO A 90 -4.14 -15.63 8.46
CA PRO A 90 -4.58 -16.77 7.67
C PRO A 90 -6.10 -16.85 7.61
N VAL A 91 -6.63 -17.15 6.43
CA VAL A 91 -8.03 -17.51 6.20
C VAL A 91 -8.14 -19.03 6.15
N THR A 92 -8.94 -19.59 7.03
CA THR A 92 -9.12 -21.05 7.17
C THR A 92 -10.59 -21.43 7.06
N GLY A 93 -10.89 -22.72 7.03
CA GLY A 93 -12.29 -23.19 7.00
C GLY A 93 -12.92 -23.05 5.62
N TRP A 94 -12.14 -23.18 4.56
CA TRP A 94 -12.61 -23.15 3.19
C TRP A 94 -13.51 -24.33 2.87
N GLU A 95 -14.70 -24.05 2.34
CA GLU A 95 -15.68 -25.03 1.88
C GLU A 95 -15.92 -24.89 0.38
N GLN A 96 -15.96 -26.01 -0.32
CA GLN A 96 -16.25 -26.00 -1.76
C GLN A 96 -17.75 -25.89 -2.01
N GLY A 97 -18.11 -25.07 -2.97
CA GLY A 97 -19.49 -24.87 -3.41
C GLY A 97 -20.13 -23.61 -2.81
N CYS A 98 -20.74 -22.83 -3.69
CA CYS A 98 -21.40 -21.58 -3.33
C CYS A 98 -22.93 -21.70 -3.59
N LYS A 99 -23.74 -21.23 -2.62
CA LYS A 99 -25.18 -21.19 -2.75
C LYS A 99 -25.71 -19.83 -3.21
N ASP A 100 -24.86 -18.85 -3.36
CA ASP A 100 -25.25 -17.51 -3.76
C ASP A 100 -25.70 -17.50 -5.22
N THR A 101 -26.91 -16.96 -5.44
CA THR A 101 -27.56 -16.95 -6.75
C THR A 101 -26.98 -15.91 -7.71
N ARG A 102 -26.19 -14.97 -7.23
CA ARG A 102 -25.43 -14.00 -8.04
C ARG A 102 -24.36 -14.70 -8.89
N ILE A 103 -23.84 -15.85 -8.42
CA ILE A 103 -22.90 -16.67 -9.17
C ILE A 103 -23.67 -17.63 -10.10
N PRO A 104 -23.31 -17.71 -11.39
CA PRO A 104 -23.86 -18.65 -12.34
C PRO A 104 -23.82 -20.10 -11.83
N GLU A 105 -24.85 -20.88 -12.03
CA GLU A 105 -24.96 -22.25 -11.51
C GLU A 105 -23.77 -23.12 -11.96
N THR A 106 -23.27 -22.92 -13.18
CA THR A 106 -22.12 -23.63 -13.76
C THR A 106 -20.80 -23.39 -13.03
N LEU A 107 -20.69 -22.28 -12.27
CA LEU A 107 -19.50 -21.91 -11.51
C LEU A 107 -19.61 -22.21 -10.01
N ARG A 108 -20.83 -22.37 -9.48
CA ARG A 108 -21.03 -22.53 -8.04
C ARG A 108 -20.20 -23.64 -7.39
N ASN A 109 -20.05 -24.76 -8.07
CA ASN A 109 -19.24 -25.89 -7.56
C ASN A 109 -17.73 -25.66 -7.67
N LYS A 110 -17.29 -24.63 -8.39
CA LYS A 110 -15.87 -24.28 -8.53
C LYS A 110 -15.41 -23.26 -7.50
N ILE A 111 -16.35 -22.50 -6.95
CA ILE A 111 -16.08 -21.46 -5.97
C ILE A 111 -15.91 -22.08 -4.58
N TRP A 112 -14.91 -21.61 -3.88
CA TRP A 112 -14.67 -21.89 -2.47
C TRP A 112 -15.06 -20.70 -1.61
N VAL A 113 -15.59 -20.98 -0.42
CA VAL A 113 -16.10 -19.94 0.49
C VAL A 113 -15.51 -20.15 1.86
N ALA A 114 -15.09 -19.07 2.50
CA ALA A 114 -14.66 -19.06 3.89
C ALA A 114 -15.20 -17.83 4.62
N GLU A 115 -15.21 -17.87 5.94
CA GLU A 115 -15.47 -16.67 6.73
C GLU A 115 -14.19 -15.85 6.91
N ALA A 116 -14.29 -14.53 6.76
CA ALA A 116 -13.19 -13.64 7.04
C ALA A 116 -12.80 -13.70 8.52
N PRO A 117 -11.51 -13.69 8.84
CA PRO A 117 -11.04 -13.60 10.21
C PRO A 117 -11.62 -12.38 10.94
N ARG A 118 -11.67 -12.48 12.26
CA ARG A 118 -12.09 -11.38 13.11
C ARG A 118 -10.92 -10.87 13.94
N MET A 119 -10.82 -9.54 14.02
CA MET A 119 -9.94 -8.87 14.96
C MET A 119 -10.78 -8.27 16.09
N GLY A 120 -10.77 -8.90 17.25
CA GLY A 120 -11.75 -8.62 18.29
C GLY A 120 -13.18 -8.94 17.80
N ASN A 121 -14.07 -7.96 17.84
CA ASN A 121 -15.46 -8.12 17.41
C ASN A 121 -15.72 -7.68 15.95
N ARG A 122 -14.71 -7.18 15.24
CA ARG A 122 -14.84 -6.70 13.86
C ARG A 122 -14.40 -7.75 12.87
N ILE A 123 -15.18 -7.91 11.80
CA ILE A 123 -14.77 -8.66 10.62
C ILE A 123 -13.59 -7.93 10.00
N LEU A 124 -12.55 -8.65 9.63
CA LEU A 124 -11.43 -8.07 8.92
C LEU A 124 -11.82 -7.86 7.46
N GLU A 125 -11.95 -6.61 7.07
CA GLU A 125 -12.15 -6.20 5.69
C GLU A 125 -10.80 -6.03 5.00
N THR A 126 -10.72 -6.43 3.73
CA THR A 126 -9.46 -6.36 2.99
C THR A 126 -9.70 -6.13 1.49
N ARG A 127 -8.70 -5.56 0.85
CA ARG A 127 -8.62 -5.39 -0.60
C ARG A 127 -7.61 -6.34 -1.24
N GLN A 128 -6.81 -7.04 -0.45
CA GLN A 128 -5.74 -7.91 -0.92
C GLN A 128 -5.89 -9.31 -0.33
N MET A 129 -5.53 -10.31 -1.12
CA MET A 129 -5.46 -11.71 -0.70
C MET A 129 -4.32 -12.40 -1.45
N TRP A 130 -3.59 -13.27 -0.77
CA TRP A 130 -2.57 -14.13 -1.37
C TRP A 130 -2.90 -15.59 -1.11
N VAL A 131 -2.77 -16.40 -2.17
CA VAL A 131 -2.96 -17.85 -2.11
C VAL A 131 -1.65 -18.51 -2.49
N ASN A 132 -1.08 -19.29 -1.56
CA ASN A 132 0.24 -19.91 -1.72
C ASN A 132 1.35 -18.90 -2.13
N GLY A 133 1.31 -17.69 -1.59
CA GLY A 133 2.25 -16.61 -1.89
C GLY A 133 2.00 -15.88 -3.21
N THR A 134 0.94 -16.23 -3.95
CA THR A 134 0.57 -15.53 -5.19
C THR A 134 -0.64 -14.63 -4.94
N LYS A 135 -0.53 -13.36 -5.31
CA LYS A 135 -1.63 -12.40 -5.20
C LYS A 135 -2.85 -12.88 -5.99
N ALA A 136 -4.01 -12.90 -5.35
CA ALA A 136 -5.28 -13.17 -5.98
C ALA A 136 -5.88 -11.86 -6.50
N GLN A 137 -6.52 -11.93 -7.67
CA GLN A 137 -7.17 -10.78 -8.29
C GLN A 137 -8.54 -10.53 -7.66
N ARG A 138 -8.87 -9.30 -7.35
CA ARG A 138 -10.27 -8.97 -7.01
C ARG A 138 -11.16 -9.21 -8.22
N ALA A 139 -12.33 -9.83 -8.01
CA ALA A 139 -13.29 -10.10 -9.07
C ALA A 139 -13.53 -8.84 -9.92
N ALA A 140 -13.33 -8.94 -11.22
CA ALA A 140 -13.22 -7.80 -12.10
C ALA A 140 -13.80 -8.09 -13.48
N GLN A 141 -14.42 -7.08 -14.08
CA GLN A 141 -14.78 -7.11 -15.48
C GLN A 141 -13.56 -6.80 -16.35
N PHE A 142 -12.65 -7.73 -16.38
CA PHE A 142 -11.34 -7.50 -16.98
C PHE A 142 -10.75 -8.80 -17.55
N PRO A 143 -11.55 -9.56 -18.32
CA PRO A 143 -11.07 -10.80 -18.88
C PRO A 143 -9.89 -10.53 -19.82
N ASP A 144 -8.86 -11.35 -19.73
CA ASP A 144 -7.66 -11.28 -20.56
C ASP A 144 -6.89 -9.95 -20.49
N GLY A 145 -7.08 -9.17 -19.43
CA GLY A 145 -6.39 -7.89 -19.26
C GLY A 145 -6.84 -6.78 -20.20
N VAL A 146 -8.03 -6.88 -20.77
CA VAL A 146 -8.58 -5.87 -21.70
C VAL A 146 -9.64 -5.03 -21.00
N MET A 147 -9.36 -3.75 -20.83
CA MET A 147 -10.31 -2.76 -20.29
C MET A 147 -11.25 -2.27 -21.38
N GLU A 148 -12.50 -2.06 -21.01
CA GLU A 148 -13.51 -1.46 -21.90
C GLU A 148 -13.36 0.06 -21.97
N ARG A 149 -13.94 0.67 -23.01
CA ARG A 149 -13.89 2.12 -23.20
C ARG A 149 -15.16 2.78 -22.71
N MET A 150 -15.02 3.89 -21.99
CA MET A 150 -16.16 4.73 -21.64
C MET A 150 -16.74 5.42 -22.87
N ILE A 151 -18.01 5.78 -22.80
CA ILE A 151 -18.71 6.50 -23.87
C ILE A 151 -18.56 8.01 -23.66
N ASP A 152 -18.72 8.49 -22.43
CA ASP A 152 -18.68 9.90 -22.08
C ASP A 152 -18.19 10.13 -20.67
N PHE A 153 -17.62 11.33 -20.43
CA PHE A 153 -17.23 11.84 -19.12
C PHE A 153 -17.80 13.26 -18.98
N ASN A 154 -18.78 13.44 -18.08
CA ASN A 154 -19.50 14.70 -17.90
C ASN A 154 -19.17 15.34 -16.54
N PRO A 155 -18.31 16.37 -16.50
CA PRO A 155 -17.92 17.04 -15.26
C PRO A 155 -19.03 17.87 -14.61
N GLU A 156 -20.04 18.30 -15.37
CA GLU A 156 -21.14 19.11 -14.82
C GLU A 156 -22.15 18.28 -14.05
N GLU A 157 -22.43 17.08 -14.58
CA GLU A 157 -23.37 16.11 -13.99
C GLU A 157 -22.67 15.15 -12.99
N GLU A 158 -21.36 15.18 -12.91
CA GLU A 158 -20.52 14.23 -12.19
C GLU A 158 -20.82 12.76 -12.56
N THR A 159 -20.79 12.46 -13.87
CA THR A 159 -21.15 11.14 -14.40
C THR A 159 -20.16 10.62 -15.41
N ILE A 160 -20.04 9.29 -15.45
CA ILE A 160 -19.39 8.55 -16.53
C ILE A 160 -20.43 7.69 -17.23
N THR A 161 -20.49 7.77 -18.55
CA THR A 161 -21.37 6.90 -19.37
C THR A 161 -20.58 5.73 -19.93
N ILE A 162 -21.11 4.52 -19.76
CA ILE A 162 -20.51 3.27 -20.22
C ILE A 162 -21.51 2.42 -20.99
N PRO A 163 -21.08 1.44 -21.82
CA PRO A 163 -22.00 0.50 -22.48
C PRO A 163 -22.79 -0.32 -21.46
N THR A 164 -24.11 -0.43 -21.63
CA THR A 164 -24.99 -1.22 -20.75
C THR A 164 -24.60 -2.70 -20.70
N SER A 165 -24.01 -3.24 -21.77
CA SER A 165 -23.51 -4.62 -21.78
C SER A 165 -22.50 -4.91 -20.67
N GLN A 166 -21.83 -3.88 -20.14
CA GLN A 166 -20.83 -3.97 -19.09
C GLN A 166 -21.42 -3.99 -17.69
N THR A 167 -22.71 -3.64 -17.53
CA THR A 167 -23.37 -3.56 -16.22
C THR A 167 -24.44 -4.64 -16.03
N ALA A 168 -24.65 -5.50 -17.02
CA ALA A 168 -25.67 -6.53 -16.96
C ALA A 168 -25.47 -7.48 -15.76
N GLY A 169 -26.44 -7.48 -14.86
CA GLY A 169 -26.42 -8.31 -13.65
C GLY A 169 -25.77 -7.67 -12.44
N LEU A 170 -25.10 -6.52 -12.58
CA LEU A 170 -24.48 -5.83 -11.45
C LEU A 170 -25.52 -5.06 -10.63
N ASN A 171 -25.35 -5.09 -9.32
CA ASN A 171 -26.11 -4.28 -8.36
C ASN A 171 -25.21 -3.20 -7.77
N ALA A 172 -25.47 -1.93 -8.05
CA ALA A 172 -24.69 -0.81 -7.52
C ALA A 172 -24.73 -0.72 -5.97
N ALA A 173 -25.74 -1.28 -5.32
CA ALA A 173 -25.76 -1.39 -3.86
C ALA A 173 -24.73 -2.40 -3.31
N SER A 174 -24.12 -3.22 -4.15
CA SER A 174 -22.95 -4.01 -3.82
C SER A 174 -21.69 -3.12 -3.88
N GLN A 175 -20.60 -3.55 -3.35
CA GLN A 175 -19.32 -2.82 -3.17
C GLN A 175 -18.57 -2.53 -4.49
N VAL A 176 -19.29 -2.28 -5.59
CA VAL A 176 -18.70 -2.04 -6.91
C VAL A 176 -17.80 -0.81 -6.89
N GLU A 177 -16.63 -0.96 -7.43
CA GLU A 177 -15.71 0.14 -7.70
C GLU A 177 -15.45 0.21 -9.22
N MET A 178 -15.25 1.42 -9.72
CA MET A 178 -14.83 1.67 -11.09
C MET A 178 -13.39 2.17 -11.08
N ILE A 179 -12.50 1.46 -11.77
CA ILE A 179 -11.16 1.94 -12.07
C ILE A 179 -11.23 2.69 -13.38
N VAL A 180 -10.91 3.97 -13.35
CA VAL A 180 -10.86 4.85 -14.54
C VAL A 180 -9.40 5.00 -14.93
N HIS A 181 -9.05 4.60 -16.15
CA HIS A 181 -7.71 4.76 -16.67
C HIS A 181 -7.58 6.14 -17.32
N GLN A 182 -6.82 6.99 -16.70
CA GLN A 182 -6.42 8.29 -17.20
C GLN A 182 -5.08 8.18 -17.95
N ARG A 183 -4.51 9.26 -18.45
CA ARG A 183 -3.32 9.20 -19.32
C ARG A 183 -2.10 8.57 -18.66
N TRP A 184 -1.83 8.87 -17.40
CA TRP A 184 -0.67 8.38 -16.64
C TRP A 184 -1.01 8.05 -15.18
N ALA A 185 -2.27 7.98 -14.87
CA ALA A 185 -2.78 7.72 -13.56
C ALA A 185 -4.09 6.94 -13.65
N ILE A 186 -4.60 6.49 -12.53
CA ILE A 186 -5.93 5.89 -12.39
C ILE A 186 -6.72 6.61 -11.32
N ALA A 187 -8.04 6.63 -11.47
CA ALA A 187 -8.94 6.90 -10.34
C ALA A 187 -9.69 5.60 -9.97
N ILE A 188 -9.91 5.38 -8.67
CA ILE A 188 -10.73 4.27 -8.16
C ILE A 188 -11.91 4.88 -7.45
N LEU A 189 -13.09 4.78 -8.07
CA LEU A 189 -14.31 5.45 -7.65
C LEU A 189 -15.34 4.42 -7.17
N ARG A 190 -15.91 4.61 -5.98
CA ARG A 190 -16.98 3.75 -5.47
C ARG A 190 -18.28 4.08 -6.18
N VAL A 191 -18.89 3.08 -6.81
CA VAL A 191 -20.13 3.25 -7.56
C VAL A 191 -21.29 3.41 -6.59
N LYS A 192 -22.02 4.53 -6.73
CA LYS A 192 -23.22 4.85 -5.94
C LYS A 192 -24.50 4.44 -6.65
N GLU A 193 -24.55 4.65 -7.94
CA GLU A 193 -25.74 4.43 -8.75
C GLU A 193 -25.38 4.11 -10.20
N MET A 194 -26.16 3.23 -10.82
CA MET A 194 -26.11 2.91 -12.26
C MET A 194 -27.51 3.06 -12.83
N ILE A 195 -27.71 3.97 -13.79
CA ILE A 195 -28.98 4.24 -14.45
C ILE A 195 -28.88 3.79 -15.90
N THR A 196 -29.65 2.77 -16.28
CA THR A 196 -29.64 2.23 -17.65
C THR A 196 -30.59 3.02 -18.54
N GLU A 197 -30.07 3.53 -19.63
CA GLU A 197 -30.80 4.24 -20.69
C GLU A 197 -30.51 3.60 -22.06
N GLY A 198 -31.25 2.57 -22.38
CA GLY A 198 -31.07 1.82 -23.62
C GLY A 198 -29.74 1.08 -23.69
N ALA A 199 -28.88 1.46 -24.62
CA ALA A 199 -27.55 0.86 -24.77
C ALA A 199 -26.48 1.47 -23.85
N ASN A 200 -26.83 2.53 -23.14
CA ASN A 200 -25.92 3.29 -22.27
C ASN A 200 -26.31 3.13 -20.80
N THR A 201 -25.33 3.12 -19.92
CA THR A 201 -25.52 3.21 -18.47
C THR A 201 -24.75 4.42 -17.94
N ILE A 202 -25.46 5.27 -17.24
CA ILE A 202 -24.90 6.44 -16.54
C ILE A 202 -24.50 5.98 -15.14
N VAL A 203 -23.25 6.20 -14.78
CA VAL A 203 -22.67 5.81 -13.48
C VAL A 203 -22.40 7.06 -12.65
N ARG A 204 -22.87 7.04 -11.40
CA ARG A 204 -22.61 8.06 -10.39
C ARG A 204 -21.80 7.46 -9.24
N PHE A 205 -21.02 8.29 -8.57
CA PHE A 205 -20.07 7.84 -7.55
C PHE A 205 -20.38 8.42 -6.18
N HIS A 206 -19.79 7.86 -5.15
CA HIS A 206 -19.85 8.39 -3.80
C HIS A 206 -18.93 9.59 -3.63
N ASP A 207 -19.24 10.46 -2.68
CA ASP A 207 -18.32 11.48 -2.19
C ASP A 207 -17.37 10.87 -1.14
N PRO A 208 -16.14 11.45 -1.01
CA PRO A 208 -15.64 12.68 -1.64
C PRO A 208 -15.07 12.49 -3.05
N GLU A 209 -14.82 11.25 -3.49
CA GLU A 209 -14.10 10.97 -4.74
C GLU A 209 -14.84 11.45 -5.99
N SER A 210 -16.19 11.45 -6.01
CA SER A 210 -16.96 12.00 -7.12
C SER A 210 -16.59 13.46 -7.37
N ARG A 211 -16.79 14.29 -6.36
CA ARG A 211 -16.47 15.71 -6.47
C ARG A 211 -14.97 15.94 -6.83
N LEU A 212 -14.06 15.19 -6.22
CA LEU A 212 -12.63 15.35 -6.47
C LEU A 212 -12.26 15.02 -7.91
N GLU A 213 -12.72 13.91 -8.45
CA GLU A 213 -12.44 13.49 -9.82
C GLU A 213 -12.99 14.49 -10.83
N PHE A 214 -14.24 14.93 -10.66
CA PHE A 214 -14.87 15.84 -11.60
C PHE A 214 -14.49 17.30 -11.42
N ALA A 215 -14.04 17.73 -10.23
CA ALA A 215 -13.53 19.06 -10.00
C ALA A 215 -12.06 19.22 -10.43
N HIS A 216 -11.24 18.16 -10.27
CA HIS A 216 -9.82 18.16 -10.61
C HIS A 216 -9.39 16.88 -11.36
N PRO A 217 -9.93 16.64 -12.54
CA PRO A 217 -9.55 15.49 -13.34
C PRO A 217 -8.19 15.73 -14.01
N TRP A 218 -7.11 15.55 -13.30
CA TRP A 218 -5.78 15.73 -13.85
C TRP A 218 -4.88 14.52 -13.54
N PRO A 219 -4.52 13.73 -14.56
CA PRO A 219 -4.89 13.88 -15.97
C PRO A 219 -6.37 13.60 -16.24
N GLN A 220 -6.98 14.45 -17.01
CA GLN A 220 -8.38 14.27 -17.40
C GLN A 220 -8.57 13.00 -18.24
N PRO A 221 -9.67 12.25 -18.06
CA PRO A 221 -10.06 11.20 -18.98
C PRO A 221 -10.20 11.74 -20.42
N VAL A 222 -9.75 10.95 -21.36
CA VAL A 222 -9.79 11.32 -22.79
C VAL A 222 -11.12 10.86 -23.38
N ILE A 223 -11.85 11.78 -23.99
CA ILE A 223 -13.00 11.48 -24.84
C ILE A 223 -12.61 11.91 -26.26
N ASP A 224 -12.09 10.98 -27.04
CA ASP A 224 -11.56 11.22 -28.38
C ASP A 224 -12.05 10.11 -29.32
N GLY A 225 -13.01 10.44 -30.17
CA GLY A 225 -13.59 9.50 -31.11
C GLY A 225 -12.61 8.96 -32.17
N GLU A 226 -11.47 9.63 -32.41
CA GLU A 226 -10.47 9.20 -33.39
C GLU A 226 -9.41 8.29 -32.78
N LYS A 227 -8.92 8.60 -31.57
CA LYS A 227 -7.87 7.84 -30.85
C LYS A 227 -8.43 6.85 -29.84
N GLY A 228 -9.71 6.94 -29.61
CA GLY A 228 -10.43 6.14 -28.63
C GLY A 228 -10.47 6.77 -27.23
N ASN A 229 -11.60 6.60 -26.57
CA ASN A 229 -11.85 7.12 -25.23
C ASN A 229 -11.01 6.41 -24.16
N SER A 230 -10.85 7.05 -23.02
CA SER A 230 -10.29 6.43 -21.82
C SER A 230 -11.01 5.14 -21.48
N THR A 231 -10.26 4.21 -20.93
CA THR A 231 -10.77 2.89 -20.56
C THR A 231 -11.18 2.85 -19.10
N PHE A 232 -12.00 1.88 -18.75
CA PHE A 232 -12.43 1.62 -17.37
C PHE A 232 -12.52 0.12 -17.10
N CYS A 233 -12.60 -0.22 -15.83
CA CYS A 233 -12.85 -1.58 -15.37
C CYS A 233 -13.77 -1.52 -14.14
N LEU A 234 -14.83 -2.34 -14.11
CA LEU A 234 -15.66 -2.54 -12.91
C LEU A 234 -15.08 -3.68 -12.09
N VAL A 235 -14.91 -3.46 -10.80
CA VAL A 235 -14.30 -4.45 -9.91
C VAL A 235 -15.10 -4.59 -8.60
N ASN A 236 -14.81 -5.64 -7.85
CA ASN A 236 -15.33 -5.87 -6.51
C ASN A 236 -16.85 -6.10 -6.47
N ALA A 237 -17.32 -6.97 -7.33
CA ALA A 237 -18.68 -7.52 -7.27
C ALA A 237 -18.64 -9.04 -7.35
N LEU A 238 -19.56 -9.70 -6.64
CA LEU A 238 -19.63 -11.17 -6.67
C LEU A 238 -20.04 -11.69 -8.03
N GLU A 239 -20.82 -10.93 -8.75
CA GLU A 239 -21.30 -11.22 -10.12
C GLU A 239 -20.15 -11.26 -11.14
N LEU A 240 -19.00 -10.64 -10.81
CA LEU A 240 -17.80 -10.62 -11.63
C LEU A 240 -16.82 -11.76 -11.32
N LEU A 241 -17.15 -12.63 -10.36
CA LEU A 241 -16.28 -13.74 -9.96
C LEU A 241 -16.42 -14.91 -10.96
N ASP A 242 -15.74 -14.83 -12.08
CA ASP A 242 -15.90 -15.79 -13.18
C ASP A 242 -14.60 -16.40 -13.72
N GLN A 243 -13.42 -15.89 -13.31
CA GLN A 243 -12.11 -16.37 -13.74
C GLN A 243 -11.31 -17.04 -12.60
N PRO A 244 -10.52 -18.10 -12.89
CA PRO A 244 -9.63 -18.69 -11.91
C PRO A 244 -8.59 -17.69 -11.38
N GLY A 245 -8.45 -17.63 -10.06
CA GLY A 245 -7.55 -16.70 -9.37
C GLY A 245 -8.27 -15.45 -8.84
N GLU A 246 -9.53 -15.28 -9.17
CA GLU A 246 -10.34 -14.18 -8.67
C GLU A 246 -10.96 -14.47 -7.30
N TRP A 247 -11.18 -13.39 -6.55
CA TRP A 247 -11.82 -13.42 -5.22
C TRP A 247 -12.69 -12.20 -4.97
N TYR A 248 -13.63 -12.35 -4.05
CA TYR A 248 -14.52 -11.30 -3.58
C TYR A 248 -14.79 -11.46 -2.08
N GLN A 249 -14.80 -10.37 -1.33
CA GLN A 249 -15.28 -10.34 0.05
C GLN A 249 -16.59 -9.57 0.14
N ASP A 250 -17.63 -10.22 0.61
CA ASP A 250 -18.88 -9.58 0.99
C ASP A 250 -18.75 -9.00 2.41
N TYR A 251 -18.48 -7.71 2.53
CA TYR A 251 -18.22 -7.07 3.82
C TYR A 251 -19.40 -7.21 4.81
N PRO A 252 -20.67 -7.07 4.41
CA PRO A 252 -21.79 -7.24 5.34
C PRO A 252 -21.88 -8.63 5.96
N SER A 253 -21.67 -9.70 5.19
CA SER A 253 -21.70 -11.08 5.71
C SER A 253 -20.35 -11.55 6.24
N GLY A 254 -19.26 -10.93 5.84
CA GLY A 254 -17.91 -11.36 6.14
C GLY A 254 -17.47 -12.60 5.39
N ARG A 255 -18.14 -12.97 4.31
CA ARG A 255 -17.76 -14.15 3.50
C ARG A 255 -16.75 -13.77 2.44
N ILE A 256 -15.74 -14.61 2.27
CA ILE A 256 -14.75 -14.54 1.20
C ILE A 256 -15.03 -15.64 0.21
N TYR A 257 -15.14 -15.29 -1.05
CA TYR A 257 -15.37 -16.18 -2.18
C TYR A 257 -14.12 -16.21 -3.04
N TYR A 258 -13.69 -17.37 -3.44
CA TYR A 258 -12.49 -17.56 -4.25
C TYR A 258 -12.70 -18.60 -5.34
N TYR A 259 -12.29 -18.29 -6.56
CA TYR A 259 -12.22 -19.23 -7.66
C TYR A 259 -10.77 -19.72 -7.84
N PRO A 260 -10.42 -20.92 -7.34
CA PRO A 260 -9.04 -21.38 -7.35
C PRO A 260 -8.46 -21.51 -8.76
N ARG A 261 -7.16 -21.25 -8.88
CA ARG A 261 -6.39 -21.56 -10.07
C ARG A 261 -6.29 -23.09 -10.27
N PRO A 262 -6.06 -23.56 -11.52
CA PRO A 262 -6.07 -25.01 -11.81
C PRO A 262 -5.13 -25.89 -10.97
N HIS A 263 -4.11 -25.31 -10.36
CA HIS A 263 -3.09 -26.05 -9.59
C HIS A 263 -3.25 -25.91 -8.07
N GLU A 264 -4.27 -25.21 -7.61
CA GLU A 264 -4.46 -24.92 -6.20
C GLU A 264 -5.37 -25.96 -5.53
N ASP A 265 -4.82 -26.66 -4.54
CA ASP A 265 -5.57 -27.54 -3.67
C ASP A 265 -6.01 -26.74 -2.42
N MET A 266 -7.24 -26.23 -2.43
CA MET A 266 -7.76 -25.39 -1.35
C MET A 266 -7.87 -26.11 0.00
N THR A 267 -7.79 -27.44 0.04
CA THR A 267 -7.74 -28.20 1.30
C THR A 267 -6.38 -28.06 2.01
N LYS A 268 -5.35 -27.56 1.30
CA LYS A 268 -3.97 -27.38 1.79
C LYS A 268 -3.44 -25.98 1.53
N ALA A 269 -4.13 -25.17 0.74
CA ALA A 269 -3.69 -23.86 0.35
C ALA A 269 -3.51 -22.95 1.58
N GLN A 270 -2.41 -22.23 1.58
CA GLN A 270 -2.18 -21.15 2.53
C GLN A 270 -2.78 -19.87 1.97
N VAL A 271 -3.87 -19.41 2.57
CA VAL A 271 -4.53 -18.16 2.18
C VAL A 271 -4.31 -17.11 3.25
N ILE A 272 -3.82 -15.95 2.85
CA ILE A 272 -3.48 -14.83 3.75
C ILE A 272 -4.16 -13.56 3.27
N ILE A 273 -4.77 -12.84 4.21
CA ILE A 273 -5.27 -11.47 4.02
C ILE A 273 -4.56 -10.53 5.01
N PRO A 274 -4.25 -9.29 4.62
CA PRO A 274 -3.55 -8.36 5.51
C PRO A 274 -4.51 -7.68 6.48
N ALA A 275 -4.01 -7.43 7.70
CA ALA A 275 -4.74 -6.74 8.75
C ALA A 275 -4.24 -5.31 9.02
N LEU A 276 -3.09 -4.94 8.49
CA LEU A 276 -2.43 -3.66 8.74
C LEU A 276 -2.07 -2.96 7.45
N GLU A 277 -2.16 -1.64 7.42
CA GLU A 277 -1.62 -0.82 6.34
C GLU A 277 -0.14 -0.49 6.58
N THR A 278 0.27 -0.37 7.84
CA THR A 278 1.65 -0.07 8.23
C THR A 278 2.19 -1.12 9.20
N LEU A 279 3.31 -1.76 8.86
CA LEU A 279 4.00 -2.74 9.71
C LEU A 279 4.94 -2.08 10.72
N LEU A 280 5.63 -1.02 10.28
CA LEU A 280 6.67 -0.38 11.06
C LEU A 280 6.58 1.14 10.95
N THR A 281 6.52 1.82 12.08
CA THR A 281 6.62 3.27 12.19
C THR A 281 7.87 3.63 12.98
N ILE A 282 8.76 4.40 12.37
CA ILE A 282 9.95 4.97 13.02
C ILE A 282 9.73 6.48 13.08
N SER A 283 9.48 6.99 14.29
CA SER A 283 9.09 8.40 14.43
C SER A 283 9.78 9.08 15.60
N GLY A 284 10.56 10.10 15.28
CA GLY A 284 11.14 11.05 16.20
C GLY A 284 10.52 12.44 16.11
N THR A 285 11.24 13.43 16.62
CA THR A 285 10.99 14.86 16.40
C THR A 285 12.23 15.51 15.82
N LEU A 286 12.14 16.75 15.36
CA LEU A 286 13.30 17.50 14.87
C LEU A 286 14.39 17.63 15.95
N GLU A 287 13.99 17.82 17.21
CA GLU A 287 14.89 17.94 18.37
C GLU A 287 15.43 16.58 18.83
N ARG A 288 14.62 15.54 18.69
CA ARG A 288 14.93 14.18 19.15
C ARG A 288 14.64 13.16 18.05
N PRO A 289 15.43 13.11 16.97
CA PRO A 289 15.24 12.11 15.94
C PRO A 289 15.62 10.70 16.43
N VAL A 290 15.01 9.68 15.83
CA VAL A 290 15.44 8.28 16.00
C VAL A 290 16.79 8.10 15.30
N ARG A 291 17.74 7.40 15.94
CA ARG A 291 19.13 7.30 15.42
C ARG A 291 19.67 5.88 15.42
N ASN A 292 20.51 5.59 14.39
CA ASN A 292 21.36 4.40 14.33
C ASN A 292 20.60 3.08 14.50
N ILE A 293 19.58 2.89 13.68
CA ILE A 293 18.77 1.66 13.59
C ILE A 293 19.08 0.97 12.26
N TYR A 294 19.35 -0.32 12.33
CA TYR A 294 19.71 -1.14 11.16
C TYR A 294 18.81 -2.36 11.09
N PHE A 295 18.18 -2.57 9.94
CA PHE A 295 17.44 -3.79 9.60
C PHE A 295 18.22 -4.59 8.57
N GLN A 296 18.38 -5.89 8.82
CA GLN A 296 19.18 -6.75 7.94
C GLN A 296 18.56 -8.13 7.77
N ASN A 297 18.54 -8.63 6.52
CA ASN A 297 18.08 -9.98 6.19
C ASN A 297 16.66 -10.31 6.67
N ILE A 298 15.74 -9.37 6.59
CA ILE A 298 14.34 -9.49 7.05
C ILE A 298 13.42 -9.26 5.86
N SER A 299 12.36 -10.07 5.76
CA SER A 299 11.24 -9.84 4.85
C SER A 299 10.10 -9.12 5.57
N PHE A 300 9.56 -8.06 4.94
CA PHE A 300 8.38 -7.33 5.38
C PHE A 300 7.25 -7.66 4.40
N GLU A 301 6.17 -8.25 4.93
CA GLU A 301 5.12 -8.83 4.08
C GLU A 301 3.71 -8.52 4.58
N HIS A 302 2.75 -8.49 3.65
CA HIS A 302 1.31 -8.45 3.84
C HIS A 302 0.81 -7.17 4.51
N THR A 303 0.66 -6.13 3.71
CA THR A 303 -0.07 -4.92 4.11
C THR A 303 -1.34 -4.72 3.29
N SER A 304 -2.27 -3.95 3.84
CA SER A 304 -3.53 -3.56 3.22
C SER A 304 -3.48 -2.13 2.69
N TRP A 305 -4.45 -1.80 1.82
CA TRP A 305 -4.70 -0.44 1.35
C TRP A 305 -6.22 -0.24 1.22
N MET A 306 -6.85 0.22 2.28
CA MET A 306 -8.31 0.29 2.38
C MET A 306 -8.92 1.61 1.87
N ARG A 307 -8.08 2.64 1.69
CA ARG A 307 -8.52 3.96 1.23
C ARG A 307 -9.48 3.90 0.04
N PRO A 308 -9.19 3.17 -1.07
CA PRO A 308 -10.09 3.17 -2.22
C PRO A 308 -11.50 2.65 -1.93
N SER A 309 -11.65 1.68 -1.03
CA SER A 309 -12.97 1.15 -0.64
C SER A 309 -13.73 2.04 0.33
N TYR A 310 -13.04 2.95 1.04
CA TYR A 310 -13.69 3.81 2.04
C TYR A 310 -13.92 5.24 1.56
N GLN A 311 -13.03 5.77 0.73
CA GLN A 311 -13.04 7.19 0.33
C GLN A 311 -12.76 7.39 -1.16
N GLY A 312 -12.66 6.28 -1.94
CA GLY A 312 -12.12 6.33 -3.27
C GLY A 312 -10.63 6.70 -3.31
N HIS A 313 -10.07 6.71 -4.49
CA HIS A 313 -8.69 7.13 -4.72
C HIS A 313 -8.64 7.94 -6.01
N VAL A 314 -8.53 9.25 -5.88
CA VAL A 314 -8.28 10.15 -7.01
C VAL A 314 -6.82 10.54 -6.92
N THR A 315 -6.04 10.05 -7.86
CA THR A 315 -4.58 10.14 -7.81
C THR A 315 -4.04 11.43 -8.41
N LEU A 316 -2.84 11.76 -8.00
CA LEU A 316 -1.99 12.74 -8.68
C LEU A 316 -0.85 11.97 -9.36
N GLN A 317 0.38 12.06 -8.88
CA GLN A 317 1.53 11.31 -9.37
C GLN A 317 2.29 10.68 -8.20
N GLY A 318 3.01 9.59 -8.46
CA GLY A 318 3.83 8.93 -7.45
C GLY A 318 3.05 8.29 -6.31
N GLY A 319 1.75 8.00 -6.49
CA GLY A 319 0.87 7.44 -5.47
C GLY A 319 0.22 8.48 -4.56
N PHE A 320 0.53 9.77 -4.72
CA PHE A 320 -0.16 10.84 -4.00
C PHE A 320 -1.61 10.94 -4.46
N HIS A 321 -2.49 11.33 -3.55
CA HIS A 321 -3.92 11.42 -3.81
C HIS A 321 -4.47 12.79 -3.46
N LEU A 322 -5.62 13.12 -4.04
CA LEU A 322 -6.31 14.38 -3.77
C LEU A 322 -7.11 14.28 -2.47
N LEU A 323 -6.97 15.28 -1.61
CA LEU A 323 -7.79 15.49 -0.41
C LEU A 323 -8.90 16.49 -0.69
N ASP A 324 -8.63 17.51 -1.50
CA ASP A 324 -9.58 18.52 -1.91
C ASP A 324 -9.18 19.13 -3.25
N ALA A 325 -10.16 19.67 -3.98
CA ALA A 325 -9.95 20.25 -5.28
C ALA A 325 -10.97 21.35 -5.60
N TYR A 326 -10.55 22.37 -6.36
CA TYR A 326 -11.38 23.47 -6.82
C TYR A 326 -11.03 23.88 -8.25
N ARG A 327 -12.00 24.36 -8.99
CA ARG A 327 -11.83 24.93 -10.33
C ARG A 327 -11.62 26.45 -10.33
N LEU A 328 -11.56 27.06 -9.18
CA LEU A 328 -11.46 28.52 -9.07
C LEU A 328 -10.00 28.93 -8.86
N PRO A 329 -9.54 30.02 -9.52
CA PRO A 329 -8.23 30.60 -9.25
C PRO A 329 -8.18 31.09 -7.80
N ILE A 330 -7.00 31.00 -7.19
CA ILE A 330 -6.78 31.54 -5.84
C ILE A 330 -6.75 33.07 -5.93
N PRO A 331 -7.60 33.79 -5.21
CA PRO A 331 -7.59 35.25 -5.21
C PRO A 331 -6.23 35.83 -4.76
N GLY A 332 -5.78 36.84 -5.45
CA GLY A 332 -4.54 37.54 -5.10
C GLY A 332 -3.25 36.88 -5.56
N LEU A 333 -3.32 35.78 -6.32
CA LEU A 333 -2.17 35.12 -6.94
C LEU A 333 -2.29 35.18 -8.45
N PRO A 334 -1.80 36.24 -9.10
CA PRO A 334 -1.97 36.45 -10.53
C PRO A 334 -1.38 35.32 -11.39
N GLU A 335 -0.26 34.76 -10.98
CA GLU A 335 0.40 33.63 -11.64
C GLU A 335 -0.44 32.36 -11.66
N LYS A 336 -1.44 32.27 -10.79
CA LYS A 336 -2.39 31.16 -10.68
C LYS A 336 -3.75 31.45 -11.32
N ALA A 337 -3.95 32.68 -11.84
CA ALA A 337 -5.23 33.08 -12.45
C ALA A 337 -5.60 32.21 -13.68
N GLU A 338 -4.60 31.65 -14.35
CA GLU A 338 -4.76 30.79 -15.53
C GLU A 338 -4.89 29.30 -15.17
N LEU A 339 -4.73 28.91 -13.89
CA LEU A 339 -4.88 27.51 -13.48
C LEU A 339 -6.34 27.09 -13.47
N GLU A 340 -6.66 26.05 -14.20
CA GLU A 340 -8.01 25.52 -14.27
C GLU A 340 -8.44 24.86 -12.95
N ASN A 341 -7.50 24.25 -12.26
CA ASN A 341 -7.74 23.44 -11.07
C ASN A 341 -6.78 23.80 -9.94
N GLN A 342 -7.26 23.66 -8.73
CA GLN A 342 -6.50 23.79 -7.48
C GLN A 342 -6.72 22.53 -6.66
N ALA A 343 -5.67 22.00 -6.07
CA ALA A 343 -5.77 20.76 -5.33
C ALA A 343 -4.90 20.72 -4.06
N TRP A 344 -5.40 20.05 -3.04
CA TRP A 344 -4.65 19.65 -1.87
C TRP A 344 -4.36 18.17 -1.95
N ILE A 345 -3.13 17.78 -1.63
CA ILE A 345 -2.67 16.41 -1.76
C ILE A 345 -2.46 15.75 -0.41
N GLY A 346 -2.74 14.45 -0.38
CA GLY A 346 -2.41 13.55 0.71
C GLY A 346 -1.28 12.60 0.32
N ARG A 347 -0.55 12.15 1.33
CA ARG A 347 0.52 11.18 1.18
C ARG A 347 -0.06 9.77 1.20
N PRO A 348 0.44 8.85 0.35
CA PRO A 348 0.00 7.45 0.39
C PRO A 348 0.45 6.77 1.68
N GLU A 349 -0.31 5.78 2.12
CA GLU A 349 0.07 4.89 3.20
C GLU A 349 1.34 4.11 2.82
N ALA A 350 2.15 3.72 3.82
CA ALA A 350 3.34 2.95 3.59
C ALA A 350 3.49 1.80 4.60
N ALA A 351 4.02 0.67 4.12
CA ALA A 351 4.32 -0.46 5.00
C ALA A 351 5.36 -0.10 6.06
N ILE A 352 6.33 0.76 5.69
CA ILE A 352 7.32 1.31 6.61
C ILE A 352 7.33 2.83 6.47
N GLN A 353 7.02 3.52 7.55
CA GLN A 353 7.00 4.97 7.64
C GLN A 353 8.13 5.49 8.53
N ILE A 354 8.89 6.46 8.04
CA ILE A 354 10.04 7.01 8.76
C ILE A 354 9.96 8.54 8.77
N LYS A 355 9.83 9.11 9.97
CA LYS A 355 9.83 10.56 10.22
C LYS A 355 10.89 10.92 11.23
N CYS A 356 11.63 12.01 10.99
CA CYS A 356 12.65 12.51 11.92
C CYS A 356 13.61 11.39 12.34
N GLY A 357 14.32 10.82 11.36
CA GLY A 357 15.27 9.74 11.53
C GLY A 357 16.69 10.11 11.07
N ASN A 358 17.69 9.57 11.70
CA ASN A 358 19.08 9.73 11.29
C ASN A 358 19.78 8.39 11.31
N ASN A 359 20.37 7.99 10.18
CA ASN A 359 21.05 6.71 10.04
C ASN A 359 20.12 5.52 10.30
N ILE A 360 19.01 5.49 9.56
CA ILE A 360 18.01 4.41 9.53
C ILE A 360 18.24 3.60 8.25
N ASN A 361 18.67 2.35 8.38
CA ASN A 361 19.21 1.59 7.26
C ASN A 361 18.50 0.25 7.06
N PHE A 362 18.33 -0.13 5.79
CA PHE A 362 17.88 -1.45 5.37
C PHE A 362 18.92 -2.07 4.46
N ASN A 363 19.34 -3.30 4.78
CA ASN A 363 20.33 -4.01 4.00
C ASN A 363 19.93 -5.49 3.85
N HIS A 364 19.95 -6.01 2.61
CA HIS A 364 19.49 -7.37 2.28
C HIS A 364 18.08 -7.68 2.80
N CYS A 365 17.19 -6.68 2.81
CA CYS A 365 15.79 -6.86 3.18
C CYS A 365 14.94 -7.14 1.94
N THR A 366 13.84 -7.87 2.14
CA THR A 366 12.80 -8.07 1.12
C THR A 366 11.54 -7.34 1.52
N PHE A 367 10.95 -6.61 0.60
CA PHE A 367 9.68 -5.92 0.74
C PHE A 367 8.74 -6.50 -0.31
N GLN A 368 7.76 -7.31 0.13
CA GLN A 368 6.86 -7.99 -0.81
C GLN A 368 5.45 -8.13 -0.24
N HIS A 369 4.49 -8.34 -1.13
CA HIS A 369 3.08 -8.48 -0.75
C HIS A 369 2.55 -7.25 0.00
N LEU A 370 2.92 -6.05 -0.47
CA LEU A 370 2.55 -4.78 0.13
C LEU A 370 1.51 -4.06 -0.75
N ALA A 371 0.51 -3.46 -0.14
CA ALA A 371 -0.64 -2.96 -0.90
C ALA A 371 -0.51 -1.51 -1.38
N ALA A 372 0.26 -0.68 -0.67
CA ALA A 372 0.50 0.71 -1.02
C ALA A 372 2.01 0.97 -1.15
N THR A 373 2.55 2.02 -0.54
CA THR A 373 3.98 2.30 -0.59
C THR A 373 4.78 1.28 0.23
N GLY A 374 5.92 0.83 -0.27
CA GLY A 374 6.81 -0.07 0.45
C GLY A 374 7.51 0.61 1.62
N VAL A 375 8.47 1.49 1.32
CA VAL A 375 9.22 2.26 2.32
C VAL A 375 9.09 3.74 2.05
N ASP A 376 8.78 4.51 3.07
CA ASP A 376 8.64 5.95 3.00
C ASP A 376 9.56 6.67 4.00
N TYR A 377 10.61 7.32 3.47
CA TYR A 377 11.41 8.31 4.18
C TYR A 377 10.73 9.68 4.05
N GLU A 378 9.76 9.93 4.91
CA GLU A 378 8.80 10.99 4.71
C GLU A 378 9.36 12.40 4.94
N ARG A 379 9.95 12.65 6.11
CA ARG A 379 10.33 14.00 6.54
C ARG A 379 11.48 13.98 7.54
N ALA A 380 12.43 14.92 7.38
CA ALA A 380 13.56 15.09 8.29
C ALA A 380 14.36 13.79 8.53
N VAL A 381 14.54 13.02 7.46
CA VAL A 381 15.38 11.81 7.53
C VAL A 381 16.73 12.10 6.91
N SER A 382 17.79 11.64 7.58
CA SER A 382 19.15 11.95 7.12
C SER A 382 20.10 10.77 7.23
N THR A 383 21.14 10.78 6.37
CA THR A 383 22.30 9.85 6.42
C THR A 383 21.88 8.38 6.43
N SER A 384 20.86 8.03 5.68
CA SER A 384 20.25 6.68 5.67
C SER A 384 20.59 5.93 4.39
N ILE A 385 20.58 4.60 4.43
CA ILE A 385 20.94 3.75 3.30
C ILE A 385 19.89 2.64 3.13
N VAL A 386 19.44 2.45 1.88
CA VAL A 386 18.70 1.27 1.43
C VAL A 386 19.57 0.57 0.38
N GLU A 387 20.06 -0.62 0.72
CA GLU A 387 20.98 -1.31 -0.15
C GLU A 387 20.77 -2.83 -0.20
N ASN A 388 21.04 -3.41 -1.36
CA ASN A 388 20.96 -4.85 -1.59
C ASN A 388 19.57 -5.43 -1.24
N CYS A 389 18.53 -4.62 -1.36
CA CYS A 389 17.16 -5.00 -1.03
C CYS A 389 16.38 -5.41 -2.27
N HIS A 390 15.35 -6.21 -2.07
CA HIS A 390 14.42 -6.63 -3.10
C HIS A 390 13.02 -6.10 -2.80
N PHE A 391 12.43 -5.39 -3.74
CA PHE A 391 11.06 -4.86 -3.70
C PHE A 391 10.26 -5.55 -4.80
N THR A 392 9.21 -6.28 -4.44
CA THR A 392 8.38 -7.01 -5.40
C THR A 392 6.95 -7.19 -4.91
N ASP A 393 5.99 -7.32 -5.83
CA ASP A 393 4.55 -7.39 -5.53
C ASP A 393 4.11 -6.29 -4.55
N ILE A 394 4.30 -5.04 -5.00
CA ILE A 394 3.90 -3.83 -4.25
C ILE A 394 2.82 -3.10 -5.03
N GLY A 395 1.70 -2.79 -4.36
CA GLY A 395 0.55 -2.14 -4.98
C GLY A 395 0.81 -0.71 -5.45
N GLY A 396 1.63 0.04 -4.72
CA GLY A 396 2.01 1.42 -5.03
C GLY A 396 3.51 1.62 -5.24
N THR A 397 4.03 2.77 -4.85
CA THR A 397 5.44 3.15 -4.99
C THR A 397 6.32 2.28 -4.09
N ALA A 398 7.39 1.70 -4.65
CA ALA A 398 8.26 0.84 -3.84
C ALA A 398 9.04 1.62 -2.78
N LEU A 399 9.64 2.75 -3.15
CA LEU A 399 10.42 3.57 -2.24
C LEU A 399 10.16 5.06 -2.49
N LEU A 400 9.67 5.75 -1.46
CA LEU A 400 9.37 7.17 -1.47
C LEU A 400 10.31 7.90 -0.52
N VAL A 401 10.85 9.03 -0.96
CA VAL A 401 11.78 9.84 -0.17
C VAL A 401 11.45 11.31 -0.30
N GLY A 402 11.32 11.97 0.81
CA GLY A 402 11.30 13.42 0.84
C GLY A 402 10.02 14.03 1.37
N THR A 403 10.18 15.28 1.75
CA THR A 403 9.09 16.10 2.26
C THR A 403 8.31 16.68 1.10
N PHE A 404 7.21 16.06 0.78
CA PHE A 404 6.19 16.67 -0.07
C PHE A 404 5.27 17.54 0.78
N PRO A 405 4.44 18.41 0.18
CA PRO A 405 3.45 19.15 0.93
C PRO A 405 2.65 18.26 1.87
N ASP A 406 2.52 18.68 3.13
CA ASP A 406 1.67 18.01 4.11
C ASP A 406 0.18 18.12 3.72
N GLU A 407 -0.67 17.32 4.33
CA GLU A 407 -2.12 17.41 4.17
C GLU A 407 -2.61 18.86 4.33
N GLY A 408 -3.43 19.31 3.39
CA GLY A 408 -3.93 20.67 3.36
C GLY A 408 -3.05 21.67 2.62
N PHE A 409 -1.93 21.25 2.05
CA PHE A 409 -1.17 22.09 1.12
C PHE A 409 -1.77 22.01 -0.28
N GLU A 410 -1.88 23.15 -0.89
CA GLU A 410 -2.33 23.27 -2.28
C GLU A 410 -1.14 22.99 -3.23
N THR A 411 -1.33 22.09 -4.21
CA THR A 411 -0.26 21.55 -5.08
C THR A 411 0.50 22.62 -5.88
N HIS A 412 -0.15 23.73 -6.22
CA HIS A 412 0.45 24.75 -7.06
C HIS A 412 1.17 25.85 -6.26
N VAL A 413 1.12 25.78 -4.94
CA VAL A 413 1.90 26.67 -4.08
C VAL A 413 3.31 26.10 -3.94
N PRO A 414 4.38 26.88 -4.23
CA PRO A 414 5.73 26.44 -3.98
C PRO A 414 5.89 26.03 -2.51
N TYR A 415 6.34 24.82 -2.27
CA TYR A 415 6.62 24.34 -0.92
C TYR A 415 8.00 24.79 -0.48
N THR A 416 8.05 25.51 0.63
CA THR A 416 9.30 25.84 1.30
C THR A 416 9.16 25.45 2.76
N PRO A 417 9.91 24.45 3.26
CA PRO A 417 9.84 24.07 4.67
C PRO A 417 10.31 25.22 5.55
N PHE A 418 9.67 25.39 6.71
CA PHE A 418 10.08 26.41 7.68
C PHE A 418 11.50 26.19 8.19
N HIS A 419 11.96 24.95 8.20
CA HIS A 419 13.30 24.55 8.64
C HIS A 419 13.95 23.65 7.61
N GLU A 420 15.18 23.95 7.20
CA GLU A 420 15.96 23.05 6.32
C GLU A 420 16.11 21.61 6.90
N GLN A 421 16.03 21.48 8.21
CA GLN A 421 16.08 20.20 8.92
C GLN A 421 14.89 19.28 8.57
N GLU A 422 13.81 19.80 8.00
CA GLU A 422 12.67 19.03 7.56
C GLU A 422 12.94 18.25 6.27
N LEU A 423 13.94 18.70 5.50
CA LEU A 423 14.33 18.01 4.26
C LEU A 423 14.96 16.65 4.56
N CYS A 424 14.67 15.70 3.70
CA CYS A 424 15.43 14.46 3.65
C CYS A 424 16.78 14.70 3.00
N THR A 425 17.88 14.29 3.65
CA THR A 425 19.23 14.62 3.15
C THR A 425 20.23 13.49 3.35
N GLY A 426 21.18 13.35 2.40
CA GLY A 426 22.27 12.36 2.50
C GLY A 426 21.78 10.92 2.46
N ILE A 427 20.68 10.64 1.74
CA ILE A 427 20.13 9.29 1.62
C ILE A 427 20.74 8.60 0.39
N THR A 428 21.13 7.35 0.55
CA THR A 428 21.66 6.51 -0.51
C THR A 428 20.75 5.31 -0.75
N ILE A 429 20.33 5.14 -2.00
CA ILE A 429 19.53 4.01 -2.48
C ILE A 429 20.38 3.30 -3.53
N ARG A 430 20.89 2.09 -3.21
CA ARG A 430 21.84 1.43 -4.10
C ARG A 430 21.73 -0.09 -4.15
N ASN A 431 22.07 -0.65 -5.32
CA ASN A 431 22.12 -2.10 -5.55
C ASN A 431 20.80 -2.82 -5.20
N ASN A 432 19.65 -2.18 -5.38
CA ASN A 432 18.35 -2.78 -5.12
C ASN A 432 17.74 -3.30 -6.43
N LEU A 433 16.98 -4.38 -6.33
CA LEU A 433 16.07 -4.86 -7.36
C LEU A 433 14.67 -4.40 -7.01
N ILE A 434 14.01 -3.70 -7.92
CA ILE A 434 12.64 -3.19 -7.78
C ILE A 434 11.86 -3.67 -9.00
N GLU A 435 10.93 -4.60 -8.79
CA GLU A 435 10.17 -5.21 -9.87
C GLU A 435 8.73 -5.53 -9.44
N GLU A 436 7.82 -5.63 -10.41
CA GLU A 436 6.40 -5.97 -10.17
C GLU A 436 5.76 -5.03 -9.11
N VAL A 437 6.10 -3.74 -9.17
CA VAL A 437 5.55 -2.73 -8.27
C VAL A 437 4.53 -1.84 -8.99
N THR A 438 3.73 -1.06 -8.25
CA THR A 438 2.61 -0.26 -8.75
C THR A 438 1.48 -1.10 -9.36
N ASN A 439 1.29 -2.31 -8.86
CA ASN A 439 0.34 -3.26 -9.45
C ASN A 439 -1.13 -3.03 -9.03
N GLU A 440 -1.40 -2.05 -8.15
CA GLU A 440 -2.75 -1.58 -7.79
C GLU A 440 -2.94 -0.09 -8.07
N ASP A 441 -2.00 0.76 -7.71
CA ASP A 441 -1.95 2.18 -8.10
C ASP A 441 -0.99 2.35 -9.29
N TRP A 442 -1.54 2.32 -10.51
CA TRP A 442 -0.75 2.36 -11.73
C TRP A 442 -0.10 3.72 -12.01
N GLY A 443 -0.46 4.74 -11.25
CA GLY A 443 0.19 6.06 -11.26
C GLY A 443 1.40 6.17 -10.32
N GLY A 444 1.69 5.12 -9.55
CA GLY A 444 2.87 5.02 -8.70
C GLY A 444 4.18 4.90 -9.48
N VAL A 445 5.31 4.96 -8.77
CA VAL A 445 6.65 4.89 -9.36
C VAL A 445 7.52 3.86 -8.62
N GLY A 446 8.59 3.39 -9.26
CA GLY A 446 9.55 2.51 -8.57
C GLY A 446 10.24 3.24 -7.43
N ILE A 447 10.89 4.38 -7.70
CA ILE A 447 11.51 5.26 -6.70
C ILE A 447 11.01 6.67 -6.93
N GLY A 448 10.41 7.28 -5.90
CA GLY A 448 10.03 8.70 -5.88
C GLY A 448 10.89 9.51 -4.92
N ALA A 449 11.43 10.65 -5.36
CA ALA A 449 12.19 11.54 -4.50
C ALA A 449 11.87 12.99 -4.81
N GLY A 450 11.43 13.75 -3.82
CA GLY A 450 11.12 15.17 -3.96
C GLY A 450 11.46 15.98 -2.72
N TYR A 451 11.81 17.25 -2.90
CA TYR A 451 12.28 18.14 -1.83
C TYR A 451 13.40 17.51 -0.99
N VAL A 452 14.40 16.97 -1.66
CA VAL A 452 15.53 16.26 -1.07
C VAL A 452 16.84 17.01 -1.33
N LYS A 453 17.86 16.71 -0.51
CA LYS A 453 19.20 17.27 -0.65
C LYS A 453 20.24 16.16 -0.54
N ASN A 454 21.23 16.14 -1.45
CA ASN A 454 22.30 15.14 -1.45
C ASN A 454 21.79 13.70 -1.45
N ILE A 455 20.86 13.38 -2.35
CA ILE A 455 20.39 12.01 -2.56
C ILE A 455 21.24 11.29 -3.61
N HIS A 456 21.51 10.01 -3.37
CA HIS A 456 22.24 9.14 -4.29
C HIS A 456 21.37 7.93 -4.66
N ILE A 457 20.95 7.84 -5.92
CA ILE A 457 20.21 6.70 -6.47
C ILE A 457 21.12 6.06 -7.51
N VAL A 458 21.79 4.94 -7.15
CA VAL A 458 22.87 4.37 -7.95
C VAL A 458 22.80 2.85 -8.00
N HIS A 459 23.10 2.27 -9.16
CA HIS A 459 23.18 0.80 -9.37
C HIS A 459 21.89 0.05 -8.96
N ASN A 460 20.70 0.66 -9.10
CA ASN A 460 19.45 -0.04 -8.90
C ASN A 460 18.94 -0.59 -10.23
N GLU A 461 18.33 -1.76 -10.20
CA GLU A 461 17.55 -2.31 -11.30
C GLU A 461 16.08 -2.05 -11.02
N VAL A 462 15.39 -1.35 -11.94
CA VAL A 462 13.96 -1.04 -11.83
C VAL A 462 13.27 -1.51 -13.09
N CYS A 463 12.37 -2.47 -12.98
CA CYS A 463 11.65 -3.07 -14.10
C CYS A 463 10.21 -3.44 -13.73
N HIS A 464 9.37 -3.69 -14.75
CA HIS A 464 7.96 -4.07 -14.59
C HIS A 464 7.19 -3.11 -13.66
N VAL A 465 7.31 -1.81 -13.96
CA VAL A 465 6.58 -0.71 -13.30
C VAL A 465 5.57 -0.13 -14.27
N ASN A 466 4.34 0.10 -13.84
CA ASN A 466 3.25 0.51 -14.74
C ASN A 466 3.39 1.95 -15.25
N TYR A 467 4.14 2.81 -14.58
CA TYR A 467 4.35 4.20 -15.01
C TYR A 467 5.85 4.53 -15.10
N SER A 468 6.42 5.20 -14.12
CA SER A 468 7.82 5.65 -14.15
C SER A 468 8.70 4.81 -13.23
N GLY A 469 9.87 4.39 -13.71
CA GLY A 469 10.83 3.68 -12.89
C GLY A 469 11.38 4.54 -11.76
N ILE A 470 11.87 5.74 -12.09
CA ILE A 470 12.44 6.69 -11.12
C ILE A 470 11.94 8.09 -11.44
N CYS A 471 11.42 8.78 -10.42
CA CYS A 471 10.98 10.16 -10.50
C CYS A 471 11.71 11.00 -9.44
N VAL A 472 12.34 12.09 -9.86
CA VAL A 472 13.04 13.03 -8.97
C VAL A 472 12.58 14.44 -9.32
N GLY A 473 12.05 15.21 -8.31
CA GLY A 473 11.54 16.57 -8.53
C GLY A 473 11.34 17.37 -7.25
#